data_ada43831df3ba070138cd1a27f97faee
#
_entry.id   ada43831df3ba070138cd1a27f97faee
#
_cell.length_a   1.000
_cell.length_b   1.000
_cell.length_c   1.000
_cell.angle_alpha   90.00
_cell.angle_beta   90.00
_cell.angle_gamma   90.00
#
_symmetry.space_group_name_H-M   'P 1'
#
loop_
_entity.id
_entity.type
_entity.pdbx_description
1 polymer ?
#
loop_
_entity_poly.entity_id
_entity_poly.type
_entity_poly.pdbx_seq_one_letter_code
_entity_poly.pdbx_strand_id
1 'polypeptide(L)'
;FCIQRPDGTQCVVANSNWVLVQKSQMRPVRITEEDSSPYELGTPLDMPYADRKIAAPKEGIVMEPITVRTEHLDSNHHVNNTQYVLMASRYLPSDFSLHQVRAEYRYQALLGDTMIPVVTKEEDGQIIVQLKKDEQTAYAVVAFQ
;
A
#
# COMPACT_ATOMS: atom_id res chain seq x y z
N PHE A 1 14.09 1.01 -3.47
CA PHE A 1 14.57 1.74 -2.28
C PHE A 1 15.40 0.81 -1.42
N CYS A 2 16.46 1.33 -0.83
CA CYS A 2 17.30 0.60 0.12
C CYS A 2 17.68 1.51 1.29
N ILE A 3 17.54 1.00 2.52
CA ILE A 3 18.07 1.65 3.72
C ILE A 3 19.24 0.80 4.21
N GLN A 4 20.40 1.44 4.35
CA GLN A 4 21.64 0.79 4.75
C GLN A 4 22.24 1.47 5.97
N ARG A 5 22.98 0.69 6.76
CA ARG A 5 23.87 1.22 7.80
C ARG A 5 25.16 1.78 7.15
N PRO A 6 25.93 2.58 7.89
CA PRO A 6 27.22 3.09 7.38
C PRO A 6 28.22 1.99 6.99
N ASP A 7 28.11 0.80 7.56
CA ASP A 7 28.94 -0.37 7.23
C ASP A 7 28.50 -1.13 5.98
N GLY A 8 27.44 -0.64 5.28
CA GLY A 8 26.90 -1.27 4.08
C GLY A 8 25.84 -2.35 4.34
N THR A 9 25.55 -2.68 5.61
CA THR A 9 24.50 -3.64 5.95
C THR A 9 23.13 -3.13 5.52
N GLN A 10 22.44 -3.87 4.65
CA GLN A 10 21.07 -3.56 4.23
C GLN A 10 20.08 -3.85 5.37
N CYS A 11 19.32 -2.84 5.78
CA CYS A 11 18.30 -2.96 6.83
C CYS A 11 16.91 -3.14 6.25
N VAL A 12 16.61 -2.41 5.16
CA VAL A 12 15.31 -2.47 4.48
C VAL A 12 15.54 -2.37 2.98
N VAL A 13 14.87 -3.22 2.23
CA VAL A 13 14.75 -3.12 0.77
C VAL A 13 13.29 -3.01 0.40
N ALA A 14 12.98 -2.18 -0.58
CA ALA A 14 11.61 -1.99 -1.05
C ALA A 14 11.58 -1.65 -2.54
N ASN A 15 10.51 -2.06 -3.20
CA ASN A 15 10.18 -1.63 -4.54
C ASN A 15 8.78 -1.01 -4.57
N SER A 16 8.48 -0.23 -5.58
CA SER A 16 7.14 0.31 -5.83
C SER A 16 6.84 0.34 -7.32
N ASN A 17 5.59 0.03 -7.65
CA ASN A 17 5.09 0.12 -9.02
C ASN A 17 4.29 1.42 -9.17
N TRP A 18 4.73 2.26 -10.08
CA TRP A 18 4.08 3.54 -10.39
C TRP A 18 3.31 3.46 -11.70
N VAL A 19 2.21 4.15 -11.76
CA VAL A 19 1.38 4.24 -12.97
C VAL A 19 1.30 5.70 -13.38
N LEU A 20 1.71 5.98 -14.62
CA LEU A 20 1.50 7.30 -15.22
C LEU A 20 0.02 7.46 -15.56
N VAL A 21 -0.59 8.55 -15.09
CA VAL A 21 -2.01 8.83 -15.27
C VAL A 21 -2.19 10.14 -16.01
N GLN A 22 -2.95 10.13 -17.07
CA GLN A 22 -3.36 11.37 -17.76
C GLN A 22 -4.36 12.12 -16.88
N LYS A 23 -3.96 13.29 -16.39
CA LYS A 23 -4.73 14.06 -15.40
C LYS A 23 -6.14 14.45 -15.87
N SER A 24 -6.30 14.77 -17.16
CA SER A 24 -7.58 15.20 -17.73
C SER A 24 -8.63 14.11 -17.81
N GLN A 25 -8.21 12.82 -17.91
CA GLN A 25 -9.12 11.68 -18.07
C GLN A 25 -9.02 10.68 -16.90
N MET A 26 -8.07 10.89 -15.98
CA MET A 26 -7.77 9.98 -14.87
C MET A 26 -7.56 8.52 -15.32
N ARG A 27 -6.95 8.35 -16.50
CA ARG A 27 -6.68 7.03 -17.10
C ARG A 27 -5.18 6.74 -17.12
N PRO A 28 -4.80 5.49 -16.85
CA PRO A 28 -3.42 5.05 -17.04
C PRO A 28 -2.99 5.24 -18.49
N VAL A 29 -1.80 5.75 -18.70
CA VAL A 29 -1.16 5.89 -20.00
C VAL A 29 0.17 5.14 -20.00
N ARG A 30 0.59 4.73 -21.21
CA ARG A 30 1.88 4.06 -21.38
C ARG A 30 3.00 5.09 -21.20
N ILE A 31 4.01 4.73 -20.41
CA ILE A 31 5.25 5.48 -20.32
C ILE A 31 5.99 5.36 -21.66
N THR A 32 6.34 6.49 -22.25
CA THR A 32 7.09 6.57 -23.51
C THR A 32 8.59 6.66 -23.23
N GLU A 33 9.39 6.56 -24.28
CA GLU A 33 10.84 6.77 -24.18
C GLU A 33 11.15 8.24 -23.78
N GLU A 34 10.36 9.20 -24.25
CA GLU A 34 10.48 10.62 -23.88
C GLU A 34 10.24 10.82 -22.38
N ASP A 35 9.26 10.12 -21.78
CA ASP A 35 8.97 10.19 -20.35
C ASP A 35 10.09 9.58 -19.49
N SER A 36 10.75 8.53 -19.98
CA SER A 36 11.75 7.75 -19.24
C SER A 36 13.20 8.18 -19.48
N SER A 37 13.51 8.79 -20.65
CA SER A 37 14.88 9.16 -21.05
C SER A 37 15.62 10.10 -20.07
N PRO A 38 14.95 10.96 -19.28
CA PRO A 38 15.64 11.77 -18.27
C PRO A 38 16.13 10.97 -17.06
N TYR A 39 15.71 9.72 -16.92
CA TYR A 39 16.03 8.87 -15.78
C TYR A 39 16.99 7.76 -16.18
N GLU A 40 18.10 7.64 -15.46
CA GLU A 40 19.00 6.50 -15.62
C GLU A 40 18.43 5.26 -14.95
N LEU A 41 18.55 4.12 -15.64
CA LEU A 41 18.19 2.82 -15.06
C LEU A 41 19.36 2.34 -14.19
N GLY A 42 19.11 2.23 -12.89
CA GLY A 42 20.06 1.62 -11.96
C GLY A 42 20.01 0.09 -11.99
N THR A 43 20.96 -0.53 -11.31
CA THR A 43 20.95 -1.98 -11.10
C THR A 43 19.76 -2.36 -10.22
N PRO A 44 18.94 -3.35 -10.62
CA PRO A 44 17.87 -3.87 -9.78
C PRO A 44 18.40 -4.33 -8.42
N LEU A 45 17.62 -4.09 -7.37
CA LEU A 45 17.92 -4.62 -6.04
C LEU A 45 17.77 -6.15 -6.03
N ASP A 46 18.68 -6.84 -5.34
CA ASP A 46 18.57 -8.27 -5.07
C ASP A 46 17.48 -8.52 -4.01
N MET A 47 16.25 -8.71 -4.48
CA MET A 47 15.08 -8.97 -3.65
C MET A 47 14.00 -9.71 -4.44
N PRO A 48 13.14 -10.50 -3.78
CA PRO A 48 11.95 -11.07 -4.43
C PRO A 48 11.00 -9.95 -4.88
N TYR A 49 10.60 -9.97 -6.15
CA TYR A 49 9.59 -9.07 -6.70
C TYR A 49 8.24 -9.79 -6.71
N ALA A 50 7.35 -9.37 -5.83
CA ALA A 50 6.01 -9.93 -5.74
C ALA A 50 5.08 -9.36 -6.82
N ASP A 51 4.00 -10.08 -7.11
CA ASP A 51 2.96 -9.62 -8.01
C ASP A 51 2.40 -8.26 -7.60
N ARG A 52 2.00 -7.46 -8.59
CA ARG A 52 1.44 -6.13 -8.35
C ARG A 52 0.19 -6.15 -7.48
N LYS A 53 -0.64 -7.18 -7.63
CA LYS A 53 -1.88 -7.32 -6.86
C LYS A 53 -1.66 -8.16 -5.62
N ILE A 54 -2.35 -7.79 -4.54
CA ILE A 54 -2.46 -8.59 -3.34
C ILE A 54 -3.76 -9.38 -3.45
N ALA A 55 -3.67 -10.73 -3.36
CA ALA A 55 -4.85 -11.57 -3.28
C ALA A 55 -5.60 -11.22 -1.99
N ALA A 56 -6.77 -10.61 -2.13
CA ALA A 56 -7.57 -10.20 -0.99
C ALA A 56 -8.59 -11.31 -0.68
N PRO A 57 -8.58 -11.88 0.55
CA PRO A 57 -9.56 -12.87 0.96
C PRO A 57 -10.98 -12.32 0.87
N LYS A 58 -11.95 -13.19 0.57
CA LYS A 58 -13.37 -12.80 0.52
C LYS A 58 -13.97 -12.65 1.91
N GLU A 59 -13.46 -13.41 2.87
CA GLU A 59 -13.93 -13.47 4.24
C GLU A 59 -12.91 -12.85 5.18
N GLY A 60 -13.38 -12.29 6.28
CA GLY A 60 -12.54 -11.69 7.31
C GLY A 60 -13.39 -11.08 8.42
N ILE A 61 -12.73 -10.64 9.47
CA ILE A 61 -13.38 -9.98 10.61
C ILE A 61 -13.55 -8.50 10.26
N VAL A 62 -14.79 -8.05 10.23
CA VAL A 62 -15.13 -6.63 10.02
C VAL A 62 -14.87 -5.87 11.31
N MET A 63 -14.09 -4.81 11.22
CA MET A 63 -13.72 -3.96 12.35
C MET A 63 -14.50 -2.63 12.32
N GLU A 64 -14.39 -1.86 13.40
CA GLU A 64 -15.01 -0.54 13.50
C GLU A 64 -14.59 0.37 12.35
N PRO A 65 -15.54 1.07 11.71
CA PRO A 65 -15.23 1.96 10.60
C PRO A 65 -14.31 3.12 11.00
N ILE A 66 -13.43 3.51 10.08
CA ILE A 66 -12.50 4.64 10.25
C ILE A 66 -12.98 5.79 9.36
N THR A 67 -13.31 6.94 9.98
CA THR A 67 -13.59 8.17 9.21
C THR A 67 -12.28 8.88 8.86
N VAL A 68 -12.14 9.25 7.59
CA VAL A 68 -11.01 10.05 7.11
C VAL A 68 -11.09 11.47 7.67
N ARG A 69 -10.00 11.90 8.32
CA ARG A 69 -9.87 13.23 8.94
C ARG A 69 -8.76 14.02 8.26
N THR A 70 -8.66 15.30 8.57
CA THR A 70 -7.68 16.22 7.98
C THR A 70 -6.24 15.77 8.17
N GLU A 71 -5.90 15.18 9.33
CA GLU A 71 -4.56 14.67 9.63
C GLU A 71 -4.13 13.46 8.77
N HIS A 72 -5.08 12.85 8.08
CA HIS A 72 -4.80 11.74 7.17
C HIS A 72 -4.43 12.20 5.76
N LEU A 73 -4.65 13.48 5.43
CA LEU A 73 -4.53 13.98 4.07
C LEU A 73 -3.12 14.48 3.76
N ASP A 74 -2.74 14.36 2.50
CA ASP A 74 -1.56 15.00 1.92
C ASP A 74 -1.90 16.37 1.29
N SER A 75 -0.91 16.99 0.65
CA SER A 75 -1.06 18.27 -0.05
C SER A 75 -2.00 18.23 -1.26
N ASN A 76 -2.35 17.03 -1.75
CA ASN A 76 -3.30 16.84 -2.83
C ASN A 76 -4.73 16.61 -2.32
N HIS A 77 -4.96 16.77 -1.01
CA HIS A 77 -6.23 16.53 -0.33
C HIS A 77 -6.75 15.07 -0.43
N HIS A 78 -5.85 14.12 -0.66
CA HIS A 78 -6.14 12.69 -0.60
C HIS A 78 -5.48 12.07 0.62
N VAL A 79 -5.99 10.93 1.08
CA VAL A 79 -5.33 10.18 2.14
C VAL A 79 -3.92 9.82 1.70
N ASN A 80 -2.92 10.20 2.50
CA ASN A 80 -1.53 9.88 2.26
C ASN A 80 -1.33 8.35 2.29
N ASN A 81 -0.53 7.83 1.38
CA ASN A 81 -0.28 6.39 1.26
C ASN A 81 0.19 5.73 2.57
N THR A 82 1.02 6.43 3.35
CA THR A 82 1.48 5.95 4.66
C THR A 82 0.32 5.78 5.65
N GLN A 83 -0.71 6.62 5.58
CA GLN A 83 -1.85 6.54 6.49
C GLN A 83 -2.64 5.25 6.32
N TYR A 84 -2.80 4.73 5.09
CA TYR A 84 -3.43 3.43 4.88
C TYR A 84 -2.66 2.31 5.59
N VAL A 85 -1.33 2.33 5.50
CA VAL A 85 -0.47 1.33 6.18
C VAL A 85 -0.58 1.48 7.70
N LEU A 86 -0.53 2.71 8.23
CA LEU A 86 -0.69 2.97 9.66
C LEU A 86 -2.07 2.59 10.20
N MET A 87 -3.14 2.84 9.45
CA MET A 87 -4.48 2.39 9.82
C MET A 87 -4.58 0.87 9.88
N ALA A 88 -4.01 0.19 8.87
CA ALA A 88 -4.01 -1.26 8.79
C ALA A 88 -3.15 -1.90 9.89
N SER A 89 -1.99 -1.32 10.24
CA SER A 89 -1.10 -1.86 11.26
C SER A 89 -1.69 -1.88 12.69
N ARG A 90 -2.76 -1.12 12.94
CA ARG A 90 -3.47 -1.12 14.23
C ARG A 90 -4.10 -2.47 14.58
N TYR A 91 -4.27 -3.34 13.59
CA TYR A 91 -4.89 -4.66 13.74
C TYR A 91 -3.86 -5.79 13.89
N LEU A 92 -2.57 -5.46 13.94
CA LEU A 92 -1.53 -6.43 14.22
C LEU A 92 -1.50 -6.76 15.72
N PRO A 93 -1.28 -8.04 16.09
CA PRO A 93 -0.98 -8.42 17.46
C PRO A 93 0.24 -7.65 18.00
N SER A 94 0.27 -7.39 19.30
CA SER A 94 1.38 -6.66 19.95
C SER A 94 2.73 -7.38 19.85
N ASP A 95 2.71 -8.70 19.70
CA ASP A 95 3.86 -9.58 19.55
C ASP A 95 4.16 -9.95 18.07
N PHE A 96 3.49 -9.29 17.12
CA PHE A 96 3.69 -9.56 15.69
C PHE A 96 5.10 -9.15 15.24
N SER A 97 5.87 -10.12 14.77
CA SER A 97 7.21 -9.87 14.22
C SER A 97 7.10 -9.49 12.75
N LEU A 98 7.24 -8.21 12.46
CA LEU A 98 7.08 -7.67 11.11
C LEU A 98 8.37 -7.86 10.30
N HIS A 99 8.27 -8.60 9.21
CA HIS A 99 9.37 -8.83 8.26
C HIS A 99 9.10 -8.22 6.88
N GLN A 100 7.84 -8.17 6.46
CA GLN A 100 7.45 -7.61 5.18
C GLN A 100 6.14 -6.85 5.28
N VAL A 101 6.06 -5.72 4.56
CA VAL A 101 4.81 -5.00 4.31
C VAL A 101 4.61 -4.88 2.81
N ARG A 102 3.41 -5.22 2.34
CA ARG A 102 2.97 -4.97 0.98
C ARG A 102 1.71 -4.13 1.02
N ALA A 103 1.63 -3.08 0.21
CA ALA A 103 0.44 -2.25 0.10
C ALA A 103 0.03 -2.09 -1.36
N GLU A 104 -1.24 -2.33 -1.65
CA GLU A 104 -1.88 -2.07 -2.94
C GLU A 104 -2.91 -0.96 -2.75
N TYR A 105 -2.67 0.20 -3.36
CA TYR A 105 -3.58 1.34 -3.36
C TYR A 105 -4.47 1.26 -4.59
N ARG A 106 -5.79 1.18 -4.41
CA ARG A 106 -6.76 0.96 -5.49
C ARG A 106 -7.57 2.21 -5.79
N TYR A 107 -8.00 2.92 -4.75
CA TYR A 107 -8.79 4.14 -4.86
C TYR A 107 -8.29 5.19 -3.88
N GLN A 108 -8.44 6.44 -4.26
CA GLN A 108 -8.16 7.57 -3.39
C GLN A 108 -9.33 7.78 -2.43
N ALA A 109 -9.03 7.95 -1.16
CA ALA A 109 -10.02 8.36 -0.16
C ALA A 109 -9.86 9.85 0.13
N LEU A 110 -11.00 10.51 0.38
CA LEU A 110 -11.12 11.94 0.61
C LEU A 110 -11.56 12.22 2.04
N LEU A 111 -11.46 13.47 2.44
CA LEU A 111 -11.97 13.94 3.74
C LEU A 111 -13.45 13.53 3.94
N GLY A 112 -13.74 12.94 5.08
CA GLY A 112 -15.09 12.50 5.44
C GLY A 112 -15.47 11.12 4.91
N ASP A 113 -14.68 10.52 4.02
CA ASP A 113 -14.91 9.14 3.59
C ASP A 113 -14.82 8.17 4.78
N THR A 114 -15.54 7.07 4.68
CA THR A 114 -15.51 6.00 5.66
C THR A 114 -14.81 4.78 5.08
N MET A 115 -13.84 4.26 5.81
CA MET A 115 -13.15 3.01 5.49
C MET A 115 -13.63 1.92 6.45
N ILE A 116 -14.02 0.78 5.92
CA ILE A 116 -14.42 -0.39 6.70
C ILE A 116 -13.26 -1.38 6.67
N PRO A 117 -12.50 -1.54 7.77
CA PRO A 117 -11.41 -2.49 7.82
C PRO A 117 -11.95 -3.92 7.90
N VAL A 118 -11.41 -4.80 7.06
CA VAL A 118 -11.67 -6.25 7.10
C VAL A 118 -10.33 -6.96 7.27
N VAL A 119 -10.19 -7.68 8.37
CA VAL A 119 -8.94 -8.33 8.78
C VAL A 119 -9.03 -9.82 8.57
N THR A 120 -8.06 -10.38 7.87
CA THR A 120 -7.92 -11.82 7.68
C THR A 120 -6.54 -12.26 8.16
N LYS A 121 -6.50 -13.36 8.91
CA LYS A 121 -5.26 -14.03 9.26
C LYS A 121 -5.17 -15.33 8.46
N GLU A 122 -4.12 -15.44 7.64
CA GLU A 122 -3.84 -16.60 6.84
C GLU A 122 -3.14 -17.71 7.67
N GLU A 123 -3.15 -18.93 7.16
CA GLU A 123 -2.56 -20.10 7.83
C GLU A 123 -1.04 -19.97 8.01
N ASP A 124 -0.36 -19.28 7.10
CA ASP A 124 1.09 -19.00 7.15
C ASP A 124 1.47 -17.88 8.13
N GLY A 125 0.47 -17.31 8.83
CA GLY A 125 0.65 -16.23 9.79
C GLY A 125 0.59 -14.82 9.17
N GLN A 126 0.45 -14.71 7.85
CA GLN A 126 0.25 -13.42 7.18
C GLN A 126 -1.06 -12.78 7.66
N ILE A 127 -1.05 -11.47 7.87
CA ILE A 127 -2.25 -10.68 8.18
C ILE A 127 -2.54 -9.76 7.01
N ILE A 128 -3.75 -9.88 6.46
CA ILE A 128 -4.22 -9.04 5.36
C ILE A 128 -5.33 -8.13 5.88
N VAL A 129 -5.16 -6.83 5.70
CA VAL A 129 -6.15 -5.81 6.07
C VAL A 129 -6.64 -5.12 4.79
N GLN A 130 -7.92 -5.27 4.52
CA GLN A 130 -8.61 -4.54 3.46
C GLN A 130 -9.27 -3.31 4.08
N LEU A 131 -8.92 -2.11 3.61
CA LEU A 131 -9.62 -0.87 3.97
C LEU A 131 -10.70 -0.64 2.92
N LYS A 132 -11.90 -1.16 3.16
CA LYS A 132 -12.99 -1.21 2.17
C LYS A 132 -13.75 0.10 2.11
N LYS A 133 -14.16 0.45 0.90
CA LYS A 133 -15.12 1.51 0.61
C LYS A 133 -16.55 0.99 0.69
N ASP A 134 -16.77 -0.19 0.15
CA ASP A 134 -18.03 -0.91 0.07
C ASP A 134 -17.77 -2.42 0.00
N GLU A 135 -18.80 -3.23 -0.20
CA GLU A 135 -18.67 -4.70 -0.26
C GLU A 135 -17.73 -5.19 -1.35
N GLN A 136 -17.64 -4.47 -2.48
CA GLN A 136 -16.88 -4.92 -3.66
C GLN A 136 -15.55 -4.19 -3.82
N THR A 137 -15.39 -3.01 -3.21
CA THR A 137 -14.31 -2.07 -3.47
C THR A 137 -13.51 -1.82 -2.20
N ALA A 138 -12.18 -1.84 -2.33
CA ALA A 138 -11.28 -1.40 -1.26
C ALA A 138 -10.49 -0.17 -1.71
N TYR A 139 -10.28 0.79 -0.80
CA TYR A 139 -9.33 1.89 -1.00
C TYR A 139 -7.91 1.36 -1.06
N ALA A 140 -7.57 0.47 -0.14
CA ALA A 140 -6.26 -0.17 -0.09
C ALA A 140 -6.36 -1.60 0.47
N VAL A 141 -5.39 -2.42 0.10
CA VAL A 141 -5.13 -3.73 0.72
C VAL A 141 -3.71 -3.73 1.22
N VAL A 142 -3.52 -4.08 2.49
CA VAL A 142 -2.19 -4.15 3.12
C VAL A 142 -1.98 -5.55 3.67
N ALA A 143 -0.87 -6.16 3.30
CA ALA A 143 -0.46 -7.47 3.80
C ALA A 143 0.81 -7.31 4.64
N PHE A 144 0.80 -7.94 5.81
CA PHE A 144 1.89 -7.97 6.78
C PHE A 144 2.37 -9.41 6.96
N GLN A 145 3.69 -9.61 6.90
CA GLN A 145 4.32 -10.91 7.12
C GLN A 145 5.54 -10.77 8.03
#